data_624c8f8260da1cc41e6335ec5c41de6a
#
_entry.id   624c8f8260da1cc41e6335ec5c41de6a
#
_cell.length_a   1.000
_cell.length_b   1.000
_cell.length_c   1.000
_cell.angle_alpha   90.00
_cell.angle_beta   90.00
_cell.angle_gamma   90.00
#
_symmetry.space_group_name_H-M   'P 1'
#
loop_
_entity.id
_entity.type
_entity.pdbx_description
1 polymer ?
#
loop_
_entity_poly.entity_id
_entity_poly.type
_entity_poly.pdbx_seq_one_letter_code
_entity_poly.pdbx_strand_id
1 'polypeptide(L)'
;MAWYNLARPGIILYGPHPSDEMDNMWDLEYPMRLISHITHVQVLRKGEAIGYGGTYVAEEDMRTATIPIGYADGFHRALSNKGSVLVNGKRHSI
;
A
#
# COMPACT_ATOMS: atom_id res chain seq x y z
N MET A 1 25.95 22.72 -20.14
CA MET A 1 24.75 22.53 -19.27
C MET A 1 24.39 23.88 -18.68
N ALA A 2 23.15 24.35 -18.84
CA ALA A 2 22.75 25.66 -18.29
C ALA A 2 22.15 25.43 -16.89
N TRP A 3 22.78 26.00 -15.89
CA TRP A 3 22.30 25.95 -14.50
C TRP A 3 21.48 27.20 -14.24
N TYR A 4 20.15 27.03 -14.11
CA TYR A 4 19.22 28.08 -13.73
C TYR A 4 19.03 28.10 -12.22
N ASN A 5 18.40 29.16 -11.71
CA ASN A 5 18.06 29.30 -10.28
C ASN A 5 16.74 28.59 -9.88
N LEU A 6 16.09 27.90 -10.82
CA LEU A 6 14.86 27.13 -10.60
C LEU A 6 14.95 25.79 -11.33
N ALA A 7 14.56 24.71 -10.66
CA ALA A 7 14.46 23.39 -11.24
C ALA A 7 13.03 22.82 -11.06
N ARG A 8 12.61 22.00 -12.03
CA ARG A 8 11.35 21.23 -11.96
C ARG A 8 11.71 19.74 -12.05
N PRO A 9 12.04 19.08 -10.94
CA PRO A 9 12.58 17.73 -10.93
C PRO A 9 11.54 16.65 -11.30
N GLY A 10 10.24 16.97 -11.28
CA GLY A 10 9.21 16.02 -11.67
C GLY A 10 9.09 14.83 -10.70
N ILE A 11 8.96 13.63 -11.27
CA ILE A 11 8.67 12.39 -10.52
C ILE A 11 9.74 12.03 -9.50
N ILE A 12 10.98 12.41 -9.71
CA ILE A 12 12.08 12.11 -8.76
C ILE A 12 11.86 12.70 -7.36
N LEU A 13 11.04 13.75 -7.23
CA LEU A 13 10.63 14.27 -5.92
C LEU A 13 9.83 13.25 -5.08
N TYR A 14 9.26 12.24 -5.73
CA TYR A 14 8.46 11.19 -5.08
C TYR A 14 9.23 9.87 -4.96
N GLY A 15 10.52 9.85 -5.33
CA GLY A 15 11.41 8.71 -5.19
C GLY A 15 11.61 7.84 -6.43
N PRO A 16 10.64 7.69 -7.37
CA PRO A 16 10.87 6.88 -8.55
C PRO A 16 11.88 7.52 -9.51
N HIS A 17 12.67 6.69 -10.19
CA HIS A 17 13.44 7.13 -11.35
C HIS A 17 12.51 7.45 -12.53
N PRO A 18 12.82 8.46 -13.36
CA PRO A 18 11.98 8.86 -14.48
C PRO A 18 11.86 7.83 -15.60
N SER A 19 12.83 6.91 -15.69
CA SER A 19 12.89 5.84 -16.69
C SER A 19 13.67 4.66 -16.14
N ASP A 20 13.28 3.44 -16.52
CA ASP A 20 14.00 2.21 -16.20
C ASP A 20 15.36 2.12 -16.91
N GLU A 21 15.57 2.95 -17.94
CA GLU A 21 16.84 3.06 -18.67
C GLU A 21 17.89 3.91 -17.94
N MET A 22 17.45 4.67 -16.93
CA MET A 22 18.38 5.41 -16.08
C MET A 22 18.97 4.46 -15.06
N ASP A 23 20.23 4.10 -15.23
CA ASP A 23 21.01 3.45 -14.19
C ASP A 23 20.79 4.19 -12.87
N ASN A 24 20.74 3.46 -11.76
CA ASN A 24 20.56 3.98 -10.40
C ASN A 24 21.70 4.97 -10.01
N MET A 25 21.77 6.07 -10.75
CA MET A 25 22.78 7.12 -10.54
C MET A 25 22.55 7.91 -9.25
N TRP A 26 21.33 7.84 -8.71
CA TRP A 26 20.94 8.56 -7.50
C TRP A 26 20.28 7.60 -6.52
N ASP A 27 20.70 7.71 -5.27
CA ASP A 27 20.03 7.04 -4.13
C ASP A 27 18.77 7.84 -3.78
N LEU A 28 17.66 7.50 -4.44
CA LEU A 28 16.37 8.16 -4.25
C LEU A 28 15.57 7.43 -3.16
N GLU A 29 15.07 8.19 -2.20
CA GLU A 29 14.18 7.67 -1.16
C GLU A 29 12.72 7.98 -1.51
N TYR A 30 11.80 7.08 -1.15
CA TYR A 30 10.36 7.30 -1.28
C TYR A 30 9.85 8.08 -0.08
N PRO A 31 9.57 9.40 -0.21
CA PRO A 31 9.11 10.23 0.90
C PRO A 31 7.63 10.03 1.23
N MET A 32 6.85 9.48 0.28
CA MET A 32 5.43 9.29 0.47
C MET A 32 5.12 8.12 1.38
N ARG A 33 4.19 8.35 2.32
CA ARG A 33 3.60 7.31 3.16
C ARG A 33 2.09 7.40 3.08
N LEU A 34 1.44 6.26 2.88
CA LEU A 34 0.00 6.14 3.03
C LEU A 34 -0.29 5.69 4.46
N ILE A 35 -0.96 6.55 5.23
CA ILE A 35 -1.28 6.31 6.64
C ILE A 35 -2.80 6.30 6.80
N SER A 36 -3.30 5.34 7.57
CA SER A 36 -4.68 5.25 7.95
C SER A 36 -4.80 4.73 9.38
N HIS A 37 -6.01 4.42 9.83
CA HIS A 37 -6.26 3.91 11.17
C HIS A 37 -7.26 2.74 11.12
N ILE A 38 -7.25 1.91 12.13
CA ILE A 38 -8.23 0.81 12.26
C ILE A 38 -9.54 1.41 12.80
N THR A 39 -10.64 1.17 12.08
CA THR A 39 -11.98 1.63 12.47
C THR A 39 -12.80 0.53 13.13
N HIS A 40 -12.53 -0.73 12.82
CA HIS A 40 -13.27 -1.86 13.36
C HIS A 40 -12.36 -3.08 13.45
N VAL A 41 -12.58 -3.89 14.48
CA VAL A 41 -11.93 -5.20 14.66
C VAL A 41 -13.00 -6.23 14.98
N GLN A 42 -12.98 -7.36 14.28
CA GLN A 42 -13.91 -8.46 14.49
C GLN A 42 -13.19 -9.81 14.45
N VAL A 43 -13.84 -10.82 15.00
CA VAL A 43 -13.40 -12.21 14.85
C VAL A 43 -14.05 -12.78 13.61
N LEU A 44 -13.24 -13.37 12.74
CA LEU A 44 -13.65 -14.17 11.61
C LEU A 44 -13.42 -15.64 11.98
N ARG A 45 -14.49 -16.45 11.94
CA ARG A 45 -14.41 -17.86 12.28
C ARG A 45 -13.87 -18.68 11.12
N LYS A 46 -13.26 -19.81 11.43
CA LYS A 46 -12.85 -20.78 10.40
C LYS A 46 -13.99 -21.10 9.43
N GLY A 47 -13.73 -20.99 8.15
CA GLY A 47 -14.70 -21.23 7.06
C GLY A 47 -15.54 -20.03 6.68
N GLU A 48 -15.50 -18.92 7.43
CA GLU A 48 -16.18 -17.70 7.04
C GLU A 48 -15.38 -16.96 5.95
N ALA A 49 -16.14 -16.37 5.02
CA ALA A 49 -15.56 -15.55 3.94
C ALA A 49 -15.66 -14.07 4.26
N ILE A 50 -14.71 -13.29 3.75
CA ILE A 50 -14.68 -11.83 3.90
C ILE A 50 -14.52 -11.14 2.55
N GLY A 51 -15.07 -9.93 2.45
CA GLY A 51 -14.98 -9.07 1.27
C GLY A 51 -16.03 -9.38 0.20
N TYR A 52 -16.11 -8.54 -0.82
CA TYR A 52 -16.98 -8.74 -1.97
C TYR A 52 -16.58 -9.99 -2.75
N GLY A 53 -17.53 -10.90 -2.94
CA GLY A 53 -17.28 -12.15 -3.64
C GLY A 53 -16.64 -13.25 -2.81
N GLY A 54 -16.35 -13.02 -1.50
CA GLY A 54 -15.85 -14.04 -0.59
C GLY A 54 -14.55 -14.70 -1.06
N THR A 55 -13.65 -13.94 -1.67
CA THR A 55 -12.40 -14.50 -2.24
C THR A 55 -11.39 -14.94 -1.19
N TYR A 56 -11.53 -14.46 0.03
CA TYR A 56 -10.77 -14.92 1.18
C TYR A 56 -11.67 -15.71 2.13
N VAL A 57 -11.27 -16.92 2.47
CA VAL A 57 -11.96 -17.79 3.44
C VAL A 57 -10.99 -18.06 4.59
N ALA A 58 -11.45 -17.87 5.82
CA ALA A 58 -10.61 -18.08 6.99
C ALA A 58 -10.29 -19.59 7.17
N GLU A 59 -9.01 -19.92 7.25
CA GLU A 59 -8.51 -21.28 7.48
C GLU A 59 -8.58 -21.67 8.97
N GLU A 60 -8.59 -20.68 9.85
CA GLU A 60 -8.70 -20.80 11.30
C GLU A 60 -9.44 -19.57 11.87
N ASP A 61 -9.82 -19.62 13.15
CA ASP A 61 -10.38 -18.44 13.83
C ASP A 61 -9.33 -17.34 13.88
N MET A 62 -9.64 -16.17 13.35
CA MET A 62 -8.71 -15.07 13.26
C MET A 62 -9.36 -13.72 13.57
N ARG A 63 -8.53 -12.73 13.86
CA ARG A 63 -8.97 -11.33 14.00
C ARG A 63 -8.75 -10.59 12.69
N THR A 64 -9.77 -9.90 12.23
CA THR A 64 -9.70 -9.01 11.08
C THR A 64 -9.90 -7.57 11.51
N ALA A 65 -9.29 -6.64 10.80
CA ALA A 65 -9.40 -5.22 11.04
C ALA A 65 -9.85 -4.51 9.78
N THR A 66 -10.78 -3.57 9.92
CA THR A 66 -11.21 -2.69 8.84
C THR A 66 -10.41 -1.38 8.89
N ILE A 67 -9.88 -1.00 7.75
CA ILE A 67 -9.17 0.26 7.52
C ILE A 67 -9.99 1.07 6.51
N PRO A 68 -10.31 2.35 6.77
CA PRO A 68 -11.17 3.16 5.91
C PRO A 68 -10.38 3.70 4.70
N ILE A 69 -9.90 2.79 3.86
CA ILE A 69 -9.25 3.08 2.60
C ILE A 69 -9.55 1.97 1.61
N GLY A 70 -9.80 2.32 0.37
CA GLY A 70 -10.15 1.35 -0.66
C GLY A 70 -9.93 1.87 -2.07
N TYR A 71 -10.49 1.17 -3.06
CA TYR A 71 -10.30 1.51 -4.47
C TYR A 71 -10.84 2.90 -4.84
N ALA A 72 -11.84 3.40 -4.13
CA ALA A 72 -12.34 4.76 -4.33
C ALA A 72 -11.31 5.84 -3.93
N ASP A 73 -10.35 5.48 -3.08
CA ASP A 73 -9.25 6.34 -2.65
C ASP A 73 -7.97 6.13 -3.47
N GLY A 74 -8.06 5.35 -4.56
CA GLY A 74 -6.92 5.01 -5.41
C GLY A 74 -6.14 3.76 -4.98
N PHE A 75 -6.61 3.01 -3.96
CA PHE A 75 -5.99 1.76 -3.55
C PHE A 75 -6.39 0.63 -4.51
N HIS A 76 -5.44 0.15 -5.31
CA HIS A 76 -5.73 -0.78 -6.40
C HIS A 76 -6.32 -2.11 -5.93
N ARG A 77 -7.44 -2.54 -6.54
CA ARG A 77 -8.07 -3.84 -6.28
C ARG A 77 -7.14 -5.03 -6.60
N ALA A 78 -6.16 -4.85 -7.47
CA ALA A 78 -5.16 -5.87 -7.78
C ALA A 78 -4.30 -6.28 -6.57
N LEU A 79 -4.32 -5.48 -5.50
CA LEU A 79 -3.64 -5.76 -4.23
C LEU A 79 -4.44 -6.69 -3.31
N SER A 80 -5.72 -6.99 -3.61
CA SER A 80 -6.53 -7.95 -2.83
C SER A 80 -5.83 -9.30 -2.73
N ASN A 81 -5.71 -9.85 -1.52
CA ASN A 81 -5.00 -11.09 -1.19
C ASN A 81 -3.50 -11.11 -1.58
N LYS A 82 -2.90 -9.96 -1.92
CA LYS A 82 -1.49 -9.85 -2.33
C LYS A 82 -0.75 -8.74 -1.59
N GLY A 83 -1.47 -7.70 -1.26
CA GLY A 83 -0.91 -6.53 -0.57
C GLY A 83 -0.67 -6.78 0.91
N SER A 84 -0.05 -5.83 1.55
CA SER A 84 0.18 -5.85 2.98
C SER A 84 0.20 -4.46 3.58
N VAL A 85 -0.13 -4.38 4.86
CA VAL A 85 -0.05 -3.17 5.67
C VAL A 85 0.83 -3.39 6.88
N LEU A 86 1.34 -2.31 7.44
CA LEU A 86 2.06 -2.34 8.71
C LEU A 86 1.15 -1.86 9.83
N VAL A 87 0.98 -2.69 10.86
CA VAL A 87 0.29 -2.31 12.09
C VAL A 87 1.27 -2.48 13.24
N ASN A 88 1.59 -1.39 13.94
CA ASN A 88 2.60 -1.38 15.01
C ASN A 88 3.94 -2.02 14.59
N GLY A 89 4.38 -1.74 13.36
CA GLY A 89 5.62 -2.27 12.80
C GLY A 89 5.57 -3.73 12.32
N LYS A 90 4.44 -4.42 12.49
CA LYS A 90 4.24 -5.79 11.98
C LYS A 90 3.48 -5.77 10.68
N ARG A 91 3.89 -6.63 9.74
CA ARG A 91 3.25 -6.80 8.43
C ARG A 91 2.04 -7.72 8.55
N HIS A 92 0.92 -7.28 7.98
CA HIS A 92 -0.32 -8.03 7.87
C HIS A 92 -0.80 -8.03 6.42
N SER A 93 -1.36 -9.14 5.96
CA SER A 93 -1.98 -9.27 4.63
C SER A 93 -3.32 -8.53 4.55
N ILE A 94 -3.69 -8.16 3.34
CA ILE A 94 -4.97 -7.55 3.00
C ILE A 94 -5.68 -8.38 1.95
#